data_078b31a156c2cc6f80b6c6538c7920c6
#
_entry.id   078b31a156c2cc6f80b6c6538c7920c6
#
_cell.length_a   1.000
_cell.length_b   1.000
_cell.length_c   1.000
_cell.angle_alpha   90.00
_cell.angle_beta   90.00
_cell.angle_gamma   90.00
#
_symmetry.space_group_name_H-M   'P 1'
#
loop_
_entity.id
_entity.type
_entity.pdbx_description
1 polymer ?
#
loop_
_entity_poly.entity_id
_entity_poly.type
_entity_poly.pdbx_seq_one_letter_code
_entity_poly.pdbx_strand_id
1 'polypeptide(L)'
;VPHFSPKTISYALPENNPPESTREQALFENKKEAWKLPRGAATENADVPDNRYGDGIIAEEAIKRLTAAKAKPEEPFFLAVGFLKPHLPFVAPKKYWDLYEAAAFKLPELQKAPEGAPDFAPTSWGELRQYKDMPEKGPVTPEQARHLIHGYYAATSYMDAQLGKVLDALDSNGLAENTIIVLWGDHGWHLGDHGMWCKHSNYEQAARIPVIVAAPGIAGGKRTEALIETADIYPTLAELAKLPAPRQVDGRSFAHVLADPSASTRGHVIHVYPRPQGLIGRAIRTARHRLVEWKKPSAAPETAVLELYDYQSDPAETKNLAAEQPEVVAELRKLLATHPEAKPQIPNKAKK
;
A
#
# COMPACT_ATOMS: atom_id res chain seq x y z
N VAL A 1 -0.29 6.44 -20.01
CA VAL A 1 -0.60 7.64 -19.22
C VAL A 1 0.69 8.16 -18.65
N PRO A 2 1.03 9.41 -18.92
CA PRO A 2 2.21 10.01 -18.36
C PRO A 2 2.08 10.10 -16.84
N HIS A 3 3.03 9.52 -16.14
CA HIS A 3 2.94 9.43 -14.69
C HIS A 3 3.46 10.67 -13.99
N PHE A 4 4.36 11.42 -14.61
CA PHE A 4 4.95 12.60 -14.00
C PHE A 4 5.50 13.49 -15.07
N SER A 5 5.37 14.68 -14.83
CA SER A 5 6.28 15.58 -15.34
C SER A 5 7.22 15.94 -14.30
N PRO A 6 8.27 16.05 -14.29
CA PRO A 6 9.03 17.00 -14.66
C PRO A 6 10.30 17.23 -14.14
N LYS A 7 10.56 18.05 -14.39
CA LYS A 7 11.57 18.72 -14.70
C LYS A 7 12.24 19.43 -13.69
N THR A 8 11.96 19.79 -12.82
CA THR A 8 12.70 20.60 -12.01
C THR A 8 12.54 20.19 -10.63
N ILE A 9 12.12 21.03 -9.94
CA ILE A 9 11.77 21.01 -8.54
C ILE A 9 10.34 20.56 -8.39
N SER A 10 9.50 20.77 -9.41
CA SER A 10 8.07 20.49 -9.39
C SER A 10 7.70 19.17 -10.04
N TYR A 11 6.75 18.45 -9.43
CA TYR A 11 6.10 17.27 -9.97
C TYR A 11 4.81 17.61 -10.72
N ALA A 12 4.35 18.86 -10.63
CA ALA A 12 3.23 19.34 -11.42
C ALA A 12 3.60 19.44 -12.89
N LEU A 13 2.65 19.11 -13.78
CA LEU A 13 2.89 19.23 -15.21
C LEU A 13 3.12 20.69 -15.60
N PRO A 14 4.28 21.05 -16.17
CA PRO A 14 4.54 22.39 -16.66
C PRO A 14 3.72 22.69 -17.91
N GLU A 15 3.34 23.95 -18.09
CA GLU A 15 2.64 24.35 -19.30
C GLU A 15 3.57 24.40 -20.51
N ASN A 16 4.80 24.86 -20.32
CA ASN A 16 5.68 25.15 -21.44
C ASN A 16 7.14 24.96 -21.15
N ASN A 17 7.59 24.03 -20.62
CA ASN A 17 8.94 23.72 -20.64
C ASN A 17 9.54 22.80 -19.68
N PRO A 18 10.41 22.09 -20.14
CA PRO A 18 11.13 21.17 -19.41
C PRO A 18 12.43 21.73 -18.93
N PRO A 19 12.54 21.92 -17.73
CA PRO A 19 13.79 22.16 -17.12
C PRO A 19 14.70 20.94 -17.13
N GLU A 20 15.71 20.98 -16.33
CA GLU A 20 16.66 19.89 -16.19
C GLU A 20 15.99 18.56 -15.95
N SER A 21 16.47 17.55 -16.63
CA SER A 21 15.91 16.23 -16.58
C SER A 21 16.06 15.63 -15.17
N THR A 22 14.95 15.49 -14.48
CA THR A 22 14.90 14.66 -13.26
C THR A 22 14.72 13.19 -13.62
N ARG A 23 14.94 12.32 -12.63
CA ARG A 23 14.65 10.90 -12.78
C ARG A 23 13.20 10.65 -13.22
N GLU A 24 12.26 11.35 -12.61
CA GLU A 24 10.84 11.20 -12.87
C GLU A 24 10.50 11.59 -14.31
N GLN A 25 11.07 12.65 -14.79
CA GLN A 25 10.88 13.03 -16.18
C GLN A 25 11.56 12.07 -17.15
N ALA A 26 12.78 11.68 -16.86
CA ALA A 26 13.47 10.73 -17.71
C ALA A 26 12.73 9.38 -17.76
N LEU A 27 12.06 8.97 -16.67
CA LEU A 27 11.16 7.82 -16.66
C LEU A 27 9.93 8.08 -17.53
N PHE A 28 9.35 9.26 -17.45
CA PHE A 28 8.24 9.67 -18.29
C PHE A 28 8.59 9.66 -19.78
N GLU A 29 9.76 10.13 -20.11
CA GLU A 29 10.28 10.14 -21.48
C GLU A 29 10.88 8.79 -21.91
N ASN A 30 10.74 7.73 -21.10
CA ASN A 30 11.31 6.39 -21.33
C ASN A 30 12.83 6.41 -21.56
N LYS A 31 13.57 7.32 -20.98
CA LYS A 31 15.03 7.38 -21.09
C LYS A 31 15.67 6.22 -20.34
N LYS A 32 16.53 5.46 -20.99
CA LYS A 32 17.21 4.29 -20.40
C LYS A 32 18.02 4.60 -19.13
N GLU A 33 18.45 5.83 -18.96
CA GLU A 33 19.29 6.27 -17.84
C GLU A 33 18.54 6.97 -16.72
N ALA A 34 17.20 7.02 -16.82
CA ALA A 34 16.35 7.69 -15.84
C ALA A 34 16.66 7.31 -14.38
N TRP A 35 16.96 6.03 -14.16
CA TRP A 35 17.25 5.51 -12.81
C TRP A 35 18.55 6.02 -12.19
N LYS A 36 19.43 6.63 -12.99
CA LYS A 36 20.69 7.22 -12.52
C LYS A 36 20.55 8.68 -12.08
N LEU A 37 19.44 9.32 -12.42
CA LEU A 37 19.21 10.71 -12.08
C LEU A 37 18.71 10.87 -10.63
N PRO A 38 19.05 11.99 -9.97
CA PRO A 38 18.58 12.25 -8.61
C PRO A 38 17.07 12.45 -8.59
N ARG A 39 16.45 12.09 -7.47
CA ARG A 39 15.05 12.43 -7.21
C ARG A 39 14.94 13.90 -6.81
N GLY A 40 13.79 14.51 -7.05
CA GLY A 40 13.41 15.82 -6.53
C GLY A 40 13.17 15.80 -5.01
N ALA A 41 12.38 16.75 -4.51
CA ALA A 41 11.96 16.79 -3.11
C ALA A 41 10.95 15.67 -2.79
N ALA A 42 10.90 15.26 -1.51
CA ALA A 42 9.96 14.23 -1.05
C ALA A 42 8.51 14.73 -1.00
N THR A 43 8.30 16.05 -1.06
CA THR A 43 6.98 16.68 -0.98
C THR A 43 6.86 17.83 -1.98
N GLU A 44 5.60 18.13 -2.37
CA GLU A 44 5.28 19.34 -3.17
C GLU A 44 3.81 19.74 -2.98
N ASN A 45 3.55 21.04 -2.93
CA ASN A 45 2.25 21.67 -2.73
C ASN A 45 1.99 22.85 -3.69
N ALA A 46 2.24 22.66 -4.97
CA ALA A 46 2.02 23.71 -5.95
C ALA A 46 0.54 24.17 -5.97
N ASP A 47 0.31 25.47 -6.16
CA ASP A 47 -1.03 26.04 -6.34
C ASP A 47 -1.47 25.87 -7.80
N VAL A 48 -2.00 24.70 -8.09
CA VAL A 48 -2.34 24.26 -9.45
C VAL A 48 -3.65 23.44 -9.43
N PRO A 49 -4.34 23.34 -10.58
CA PRO A 49 -5.49 22.45 -10.74
C PRO A 49 -5.12 20.97 -10.54
N ASP A 50 -6.12 20.14 -10.21
CA ASP A 50 -5.94 18.72 -9.92
C ASP A 50 -5.24 17.94 -11.04
N ASN A 51 -5.57 18.24 -12.29
CA ASN A 51 -5.02 17.57 -13.46
C ASN A 51 -3.59 18.00 -13.84
N ARG A 52 -2.94 18.80 -13.00
CA ARG A 52 -1.50 19.08 -13.15
C ARG A 52 -0.65 17.97 -12.52
N TYR A 53 -1.23 17.13 -11.67
CA TYR A 53 -0.59 15.93 -11.14
C TYR A 53 -1.21 14.65 -11.72
N GLY A 54 -0.49 13.56 -11.61
CA GLY A 54 -0.82 12.30 -12.27
C GLY A 54 -2.21 11.75 -11.96
N ASP A 55 -2.63 11.78 -10.70
CA ASP A 55 -3.90 11.18 -10.29
C ASP A 55 -5.11 11.94 -10.85
N GLY A 56 -5.00 13.25 -11.02
CA GLY A 56 -6.02 14.05 -11.71
C GLY A 56 -6.18 13.66 -13.18
N ILE A 57 -5.06 13.42 -13.88
CA ILE A 57 -5.07 12.92 -15.27
C ILE A 57 -5.67 11.51 -15.35
N ILE A 58 -5.34 10.65 -14.39
CA ILE A 58 -5.89 9.29 -14.30
C ILE A 58 -7.41 9.34 -14.14
N ALA A 59 -7.91 10.22 -13.25
CA ALA A 59 -9.33 10.40 -13.04
C ALA A 59 -10.06 10.87 -14.31
N GLU A 60 -9.51 11.88 -15.01
CA GLU A 60 -10.07 12.35 -16.27
C GLU A 60 -10.15 11.24 -17.35
N GLU A 61 -9.11 10.41 -17.45
CA GLU A 61 -9.11 9.29 -18.37
C GLU A 61 -10.11 8.21 -17.97
N ALA A 62 -10.25 7.90 -16.68
CA ALA A 62 -11.25 6.98 -16.18
C ALA A 62 -12.68 7.46 -16.50
N ILE A 63 -12.97 8.75 -16.30
CA ILE A 63 -14.26 9.37 -16.63
C ILE A 63 -14.58 9.23 -18.13
N LYS A 64 -13.61 9.49 -19.01
CA LYS A 64 -13.79 9.28 -20.46
C LYS A 64 -14.17 7.84 -20.79
N ARG A 65 -13.55 6.85 -20.13
CA ARG A 65 -13.85 5.44 -20.35
C ARG A 65 -15.24 5.07 -19.85
N LEU A 66 -15.67 5.58 -18.70
CA LEU A 66 -17.05 5.39 -18.21
C LEU A 66 -18.08 6.00 -19.13
N THR A 67 -17.81 7.21 -19.66
CA THR A 67 -18.70 7.84 -20.65
C THR A 67 -18.79 7.02 -21.93
N ALA A 68 -17.70 6.43 -22.38
CA ALA A 68 -17.70 5.54 -23.54
C ALA A 68 -18.44 4.22 -23.26
N ALA A 69 -18.34 3.67 -22.05
CA ALA A 69 -19.07 2.46 -21.66
C ALA A 69 -20.59 2.71 -21.63
N LYS A 70 -21.04 3.88 -21.16
CA LYS A 70 -22.47 4.27 -21.22
C LYS A 70 -23.04 4.19 -22.63
N ALA A 71 -22.26 4.52 -23.64
CA ALA A 71 -22.69 4.48 -25.04
C ALA A 71 -22.92 3.03 -25.57
N LYS A 72 -22.54 2.01 -24.80
CA LYS A 72 -22.60 0.59 -25.16
C LYS A 72 -23.19 -0.23 -24.01
N PRO A 73 -24.44 -0.02 -23.64
CA PRO A 73 -25.05 -0.58 -22.43
C PRO A 73 -25.11 -2.12 -22.42
N GLU A 74 -25.08 -2.76 -23.60
CA GLU A 74 -25.10 -4.23 -23.75
C GLU A 74 -23.68 -4.86 -23.63
N GLU A 75 -22.64 -4.04 -23.66
CA GLU A 75 -21.27 -4.54 -23.52
C GLU A 75 -20.81 -4.41 -22.05
N PRO A 76 -20.56 -5.52 -21.33
CA PRO A 76 -19.97 -5.42 -19.99
C PRO A 76 -18.57 -4.84 -20.06
N PHE A 77 -18.19 -4.08 -19.04
CA PHE A 77 -16.84 -3.52 -18.95
C PHE A 77 -16.11 -3.98 -17.68
N PHE A 78 -14.80 -3.99 -17.75
CA PHE A 78 -13.89 -4.05 -16.61
C PHE A 78 -12.95 -2.85 -16.69
N LEU A 79 -12.94 -2.02 -15.64
CA LEU A 79 -12.12 -0.82 -15.57
C LEU A 79 -11.25 -0.86 -14.32
N ALA A 80 -9.94 -0.99 -14.50
CA ALA A 80 -8.96 -0.84 -13.42
C ALA A 80 -8.40 0.59 -13.43
N VAL A 81 -8.56 1.31 -12.33
CA VAL A 81 -8.06 2.67 -12.15
C VAL A 81 -7.00 2.65 -11.06
N GLY A 82 -5.75 2.92 -11.42
CA GLY A 82 -4.61 2.90 -10.50
C GLY A 82 -4.15 4.30 -10.14
N PHE A 83 -4.50 4.77 -8.95
CA PHE A 83 -3.95 6.00 -8.39
C PHE A 83 -2.59 5.76 -7.76
N LEU A 84 -1.72 6.77 -7.81
CA LEU A 84 -0.36 6.70 -7.30
C LEU A 84 -0.25 7.19 -5.85
N LYS A 85 -1.14 8.09 -5.45
CA LYS A 85 -1.11 8.66 -4.10
C LYS A 85 -1.84 7.72 -3.11
N PRO A 86 -1.35 7.69 -1.86
CA PRO A 86 -0.35 8.55 -1.21
C PRO A 86 1.11 8.08 -1.28
N HIS A 87 1.56 7.37 -2.30
CA HIS A 87 2.98 7.01 -2.45
C HIS A 87 3.88 8.26 -2.58
N LEU A 88 5.13 8.15 -2.12
CA LEU A 88 6.18 9.14 -2.36
C LEU A 88 6.38 9.44 -3.86
N PRO A 89 6.72 10.68 -4.23
CA PRO A 89 6.75 11.88 -3.39
C PRO A 89 5.33 12.26 -2.95
N PHE A 90 5.19 12.83 -1.74
CA PHE A 90 3.89 13.27 -1.25
C PHE A 90 3.54 14.61 -1.90
N VAL A 91 2.91 14.52 -3.05
CA VAL A 91 2.55 15.69 -3.85
C VAL A 91 1.04 15.79 -4.02
N ALA A 92 0.53 16.98 -3.83
CA ALA A 92 -0.87 17.33 -4.04
C ALA A 92 -0.99 18.81 -4.33
N PRO A 93 -2.02 19.28 -5.06
CA PRO A 93 -2.34 20.70 -5.14
C PRO A 93 -2.48 21.33 -3.75
N LYS A 94 -2.03 22.61 -3.64
CA LYS A 94 -1.99 23.33 -2.36
C LYS A 94 -3.30 23.27 -1.56
N LYS A 95 -4.44 23.31 -2.21
CA LYS A 95 -5.76 23.26 -1.56
C LYS A 95 -5.98 22.03 -0.69
N TYR A 96 -5.31 20.90 -0.96
CA TYR A 96 -5.40 19.69 -0.13
C TYR A 96 -4.45 19.74 1.07
N TRP A 97 -3.34 20.45 0.95
CA TRP A 97 -2.47 20.77 2.09
C TRP A 97 -3.15 21.72 3.06
N ASP A 98 -3.86 22.72 2.53
CA ASP A 98 -4.57 23.72 3.33
C ASP A 98 -5.75 23.13 4.13
N LEU A 99 -6.13 21.87 3.91
CA LEU A 99 -7.13 21.16 4.73
C LEU A 99 -6.64 20.87 6.16
N TYR A 100 -5.33 20.92 6.38
CA TYR A 100 -4.71 20.46 7.61
C TYR A 100 -3.77 21.49 8.21
N GLU A 101 -3.81 21.61 9.53
CA GLU A 101 -2.83 22.39 10.29
C GLU A 101 -1.59 21.53 10.56
N ALA A 102 -0.44 21.88 9.99
CA ALA A 102 0.80 21.11 10.13
C ALA A 102 1.20 20.87 11.60
N ALA A 103 0.97 21.87 12.47
CA ALA A 103 1.28 21.79 13.91
C ALA A 103 0.39 20.80 14.68
N ALA A 104 -0.76 20.41 14.12
CA ALA A 104 -1.69 19.47 14.76
C ALA A 104 -1.23 18.01 14.64
N PHE A 105 -0.31 17.69 13.73
CA PHE A 105 0.19 16.33 13.57
C PHE A 105 1.08 15.92 14.73
N LYS A 106 0.64 14.87 15.42
CA LYS A 106 1.45 14.21 16.46
C LYS A 106 2.39 13.21 15.80
N LEU A 107 3.61 13.15 16.30
CA LEU A 107 4.53 12.10 15.91
C LEU A 107 4.12 10.78 16.57
N PRO A 108 4.44 9.62 15.96
CA PRO A 108 4.24 8.33 16.61
C PRO A 108 4.93 8.26 17.96
N GLU A 109 4.30 7.61 18.94
CA GLU A 109 4.88 7.43 20.29
C GLU A 109 6.13 6.54 20.23
N LEU A 110 6.05 5.44 19.48
CA LEU A 110 7.18 4.54 19.25
C LEU A 110 7.93 4.92 17.98
N GLN A 111 9.06 5.61 18.10
CA GLN A 111 9.93 6.02 17.00
C GLN A 111 11.25 5.23 16.96
N LYS A 112 11.24 3.99 17.44
CA LYS A 112 12.38 3.07 17.45
C LYS A 112 11.86 1.65 17.21
N ALA A 113 12.77 0.73 16.85
CA ALA A 113 12.44 -0.67 16.72
C ALA A 113 11.73 -1.23 17.97
N PRO A 114 10.83 -2.20 17.84
CA PRO A 114 10.23 -2.90 18.97
C PRO A 114 11.31 -3.47 19.90
N GLU A 115 11.04 -3.49 21.20
CA GLU A 115 11.91 -4.14 22.15
C GLU A 115 12.07 -5.62 21.82
N GLY A 116 13.31 -6.10 21.77
CA GLY A 116 13.61 -7.50 21.43
C GLY A 116 13.40 -7.88 19.97
N ALA A 117 13.10 -6.93 19.09
CA ALA A 117 13.09 -7.20 17.64
C ALA A 117 14.51 -7.46 17.12
N PRO A 118 14.72 -8.35 16.14
CA PRO A 118 16.02 -8.52 15.52
C PRO A 118 16.47 -7.25 14.79
N ASP A 119 17.74 -6.92 14.83
CA ASP A 119 18.29 -5.69 14.22
C ASP A 119 18.01 -5.57 12.71
N PHE A 120 17.80 -6.68 12.04
CA PHE A 120 17.50 -6.73 10.61
C PHE A 120 15.98 -6.66 10.30
N ALA A 121 15.10 -6.77 11.30
CA ALA A 121 13.64 -6.73 11.06
C ALA A 121 13.16 -5.35 10.61
N PRO A 122 13.63 -4.22 11.19
CA PRO A 122 13.35 -2.90 10.65
C PRO A 122 14.03 -2.65 9.32
N THR A 123 13.55 -1.65 8.59
CA THR A 123 14.18 -1.17 7.35
C THR A 123 14.94 0.13 7.58
N SER A 124 16.00 0.34 6.82
CA SER A 124 16.71 1.63 6.77
C SER A 124 15.97 2.73 6.01
N TRP A 125 14.72 2.48 5.58
CA TRP A 125 13.86 3.37 4.77
C TRP A 125 14.59 4.07 3.60
N GLY A 126 15.41 3.28 2.90
CA GLY A 126 16.23 3.74 1.79
C GLY A 126 15.45 4.36 0.62
N GLU A 127 14.16 4.12 0.50
CA GLU A 127 13.31 4.77 -0.50
C GLU A 127 13.15 6.26 -0.22
N LEU A 128 12.83 6.65 1.03
CA LEU A 128 12.72 8.06 1.42
C LEU A 128 14.07 8.79 1.30
N ARG A 129 15.16 8.10 1.64
CA ARG A 129 16.52 8.67 1.59
C ARG A 129 17.01 9.02 0.20
N GLN A 130 16.33 8.59 -0.87
CA GLN A 130 16.69 8.94 -2.24
C GLN A 130 16.21 10.34 -2.65
N TYR A 131 15.36 10.99 -1.86
CA TYR A 131 14.89 12.33 -2.13
C TYR A 131 15.89 13.37 -1.63
N LYS A 132 16.11 14.44 -2.43
CA LYS A 132 17.20 15.40 -2.24
C LYS A 132 17.15 16.21 -0.93
N ASP A 133 15.96 16.31 -0.34
CA ASP A 133 15.69 17.05 0.90
C ASP A 133 15.69 16.15 2.14
N MET A 134 15.99 14.87 1.96
CA MET A 134 16.04 13.89 3.05
C MET A 134 17.47 13.55 3.46
N PRO A 135 17.72 13.27 4.76
CA PRO A 135 19.05 12.90 5.23
C PRO A 135 19.48 11.54 4.66
N GLU A 136 20.72 11.42 4.22
CA GLU A 136 21.29 10.16 3.75
C GLU A 136 21.36 9.09 4.85
N LYS A 137 21.54 9.53 6.10
CA LYS A 137 21.66 8.69 7.31
C LYS A 137 21.03 9.37 8.50
N GLY A 138 20.72 8.58 9.53
CA GLY A 138 20.12 9.09 10.76
C GLY A 138 18.61 9.38 10.64
N PRO A 139 17.95 9.80 11.70
CA PRO A 139 16.52 10.11 11.69
C PRO A 139 16.24 11.42 10.94
N VAL A 140 15.02 11.59 10.47
CA VAL A 140 14.49 12.91 10.08
C VAL A 140 14.26 13.75 11.33
N THR A 141 14.31 15.08 11.20
CA THR A 141 13.96 15.95 12.33
C THR A 141 12.47 15.89 12.64
N PRO A 142 12.03 16.26 13.85
CA PRO A 142 10.60 16.32 14.17
C PRO A 142 9.79 17.20 13.21
N GLU A 143 10.36 18.29 12.72
CA GLU A 143 9.74 19.18 11.74
C GLU A 143 9.60 18.50 10.38
N GLN A 144 10.65 17.84 9.90
CA GLN A 144 10.61 17.06 8.67
C GLN A 144 9.57 15.92 8.78
N ALA A 145 9.51 15.22 9.92
CA ALA A 145 8.54 14.16 10.15
C ALA A 145 7.10 14.68 10.08
N ARG A 146 6.78 15.79 10.76
CA ARG A 146 5.46 16.42 10.67
C ARG A 146 5.12 16.86 9.24
N HIS A 147 6.09 17.43 8.53
CA HIS A 147 5.89 17.86 7.15
C HIS A 147 5.62 16.67 6.21
N LEU A 148 6.33 15.56 6.38
CA LEU A 148 6.09 14.32 5.63
C LEU A 148 4.70 13.73 5.94
N ILE A 149 4.29 13.71 7.22
CA ILE A 149 2.95 13.27 7.62
C ILE A 149 1.89 14.16 6.99
N HIS A 150 2.07 15.50 7.06
CA HIS A 150 1.17 16.46 6.42
C HIS A 150 1.05 16.18 4.92
N GLY A 151 2.18 15.98 4.23
CA GLY A 151 2.19 15.64 2.81
C GLY A 151 1.48 14.33 2.49
N TYR A 152 1.61 13.32 3.34
CA TYR A 152 0.89 12.06 3.19
C TYR A 152 -0.63 12.25 3.29
N TYR A 153 -1.10 13.01 4.28
CA TYR A 153 -2.52 13.33 4.45
C TYR A 153 -3.07 14.15 3.28
N ALA A 154 -2.34 15.18 2.85
CA ALA A 154 -2.71 15.98 1.68
C ALA A 154 -2.80 15.13 0.40
N ALA A 155 -1.83 14.25 0.19
CA ALA A 155 -1.81 13.34 -0.95
C ALA A 155 -2.97 12.32 -0.90
N THR A 156 -3.34 11.85 0.30
CA THR A 156 -4.49 10.97 0.49
C THR A 156 -5.80 11.70 0.14
N SER A 157 -5.99 12.93 0.66
CA SER A 157 -7.19 13.72 0.35
C SER A 157 -7.27 14.10 -1.13
N TYR A 158 -6.13 14.32 -1.77
CA TYR A 158 -6.10 14.56 -3.20
C TYR A 158 -6.55 13.33 -3.97
N MET A 159 -6.03 12.14 -3.65
CA MET A 159 -6.44 10.89 -4.29
C MET A 159 -7.94 10.62 -4.06
N ASP A 160 -8.41 10.77 -2.83
CA ASP A 160 -9.81 10.59 -2.46
C ASP A 160 -10.74 11.49 -3.28
N ALA A 161 -10.38 12.76 -3.46
CA ALA A 161 -11.12 13.68 -4.31
C ALA A 161 -11.11 13.27 -5.80
N GLN A 162 -10.02 12.68 -6.29
CA GLN A 162 -9.99 12.16 -7.66
C GLN A 162 -10.84 10.88 -7.81
N LEU A 163 -10.81 10.00 -6.82
CA LEU A 163 -11.72 8.85 -6.74
C LEU A 163 -13.19 9.30 -6.73
N GLY A 164 -13.51 10.33 -5.93
CA GLY A 164 -14.85 10.91 -5.89
C GLY A 164 -15.36 11.30 -7.28
N LYS A 165 -14.55 11.99 -8.09
CA LYS A 165 -14.92 12.36 -9.47
C LYS A 165 -15.21 11.15 -10.36
N VAL A 166 -14.49 10.05 -10.19
CA VAL A 166 -14.72 8.82 -10.94
C VAL A 166 -16.03 8.16 -10.51
N LEU A 167 -16.33 8.15 -9.19
CA LEU A 167 -17.59 7.63 -8.67
C LEU A 167 -18.78 8.50 -9.07
N ASP A 168 -18.66 9.82 -9.03
CA ASP A 168 -19.67 10.76 -9.52
C ASP A 168 -19.96 10.55 -11.02
N ALA A 169 -18.93 10.26 -11.80
CA ALA A 169 -19.09 9.94 -13.21
C ALA A 169 -19.76 8.59 -13.44
N LEU A 170 -19.49 7.61 -12.60
CA LEU A 170 -20.16 6.31 -12.65
C LEU A 170 -21.66 6.48 -12.38
N ASP A 171 -22.02 7.24 -11.35
CA ASP A 171 -23.39 7.53 -10.97
C ASP A 171 -24.13 8.36 -12.01
N SER A 172 -23.57 9.49 -12.42
CA SER A 172 -24.18 10.39 -13.42
C SER A 172 -24.34 9.76 -14.80
N ASN A 173 -23.57 8.74 -15.12
CA ASN A 173 -23.76 7.92 -16.32
C ASN A 173 -24.83 6.83 -16.15
N GLY A 174 -25.40 6.63 -14.94
CA GLY A 174 -26.39 5.59 -14.68
C GLY A 174 -25.81 4.18 -14.63
N LEU A 175 -24.51 4.05 -14.35
CA LEU A 175 -23.81 2.76 -14.35
C LEU A 175 -23.66 2.18 -12.92
N ALA A 176 -23.84 2.98 -11.88
CA ALA A 176 -23.55 2.61 -10.49
C ALA A 176 -24.40 1.42 -10.01
N GLU A 177 -25.69 1.39 -10.34
CA GLU A 177 -26.64 0.35 -9.95
C GLU A 177 -26.27 -1.07 -10.46
N ASN A 178 -25.45 -1.16 -11.48
CA ASN A 178 -25.04 -2.43 -12.10
C ASN A 178 -23.53 -2.59 -12.16
N THR A 179 -22.80 -1.96 -11.25
CA THR A 179 -21.34 -2.04 -11.22
C THR A 179 -20.85 -2.52 -9.84
N ILE A 180 -19.98 -3.53 -9.84
CA ILE A 180 -19.24 -3.93 -8.66
C ILE A 180 -18.03 -3.02 -8.54
N ILE A 181 -17.85 -2.40 -7.38
CA ILE A 181 -16.73 -1.50 -7.09
C ILE A 181 -15.87 -2.15 -6.02
N VAL A 182 -14.58 -2.24 -6.24
CA VAL A 182 -13.60 -2.60 -5.23
C VAL A 182 -12.49 -1.56 -5.17
N LEU A 183 -12.24 -1.04 -3.98
CA LEU A 183 -11.10 -0.19 -3.64
C LEU A 183 -10.19 -0.96 -2.69
N TRP A 184 -8.89 -0.99 -2.98
CA TRP A 184 -7.89 -1.51 -2.05
C TRP A 184 -6.55 -0.79 -2.20
N GLY A 185 -5.74 -0.79 -1.13
CA GLY A 185 -4.34 -0.44 -1.20
C GLY A 185 -3.50 -1.67 -1.55
N ASP A 186 -2.37 -1.49 -2.24
CA ASP A 186 -1.43 -2.57 -2.54
C ASP A 186 -0.58 -2.96 -1.32
N HIS A 187 -0.32 -2.00 -0.42
CA HIS A 187 0.34 -2.15 0.88
C HIS A 187 -0.02 -0.98 1.79
N GLY A 188 0.29 -1.10 3.06
CA GLY A 188 0.21 -0.01 4.02
C GLY A 188 1.45 0.89 4.00
N TRP A 189 1.65 1.74 5.03
CA TRP A 189 2.72 2.72 5.06
C TRP A 189 3.15 3.10 6.47
N HIS A 190 4.46 3.15 6.72
CA HIS A 190 5.04 3.71 7.93
C HIS A 190 5.22 5.23 7.80
N LEU A 191 4.86 5.95 8.87
CA LEU A 191 4.99 7.41 8.97
C LEU A 191 5.82 7.83 10.19
N GLY A 192 6.94 7.14 10.42
CA GLY A 192 7.83 7.37 11.54
C GLY A 192 7.64 6.38 12.70
N ASP A 193 6.56 5.62 12.72
CA ASP A 193 6.34 4.53 13.66
C ASP A 193 7.45 3.47 13.53
N HIS A 194 7.84 2.86 14.66
CA HIS A 194 8.98 1.95 14.74
C HIS A 194 10.30 2.56 14.23
N GLY A 195 10.40 3.89 14.11
CA GLY A 195 11.52 4.58 13.49
C GLY A 195 11.63 4.37 11.98
N MET A 196 10.55 3.92 11.33
CA MET A 196 10.54 3.56 9.92
C MET A 196 9.68 4.51 9.07
N TRP A 197 9.99 4.53 7.79
CA TRP A 197 9.24 5.19 6.73
C TRP A 197 9.03 4.23 5.57
N CYS A 198 7.99 4.48 4.77
CA CYS A 198 7.60 3.62 3.64
C CYS A 198 6.97 2.29 4.10
N LYS A 199 7.24 1.17 3.40
CA LYS A 199 6.46 -0.07 3.53
C LYS A 199 7.26 -1.37 3.68
N HIS A 200 8.57 -1.26 3.71
CA HIS A 200 9.46 -2.43 3.55
C HIS A 200 9.63 -3.25 4.84
N SER A 201 8.54 -3.79 5.38
CA SER A 201 8.55 -4.55 6.64
C SER A 201 7.45 -5.61 6.68
N ASN A 202 7.45 -6.44 7.75
CA ASN A 202 6.36 -7.36 8.08
C ASN A 202 5.40 -6.80 9.14
N TYR A 203 5.57 -5.56 9.60
CA TYR A 203 4.71 -4.93 10.60
C TYR A 203 3.33 -4.57 10.05
N GLU A 204 2.36 -4.43 10.95
CA GLU A 204 0.94 -4.17 10.61
C GLU A 204 0.78 -2.93 9.73
N GLN A 205 1.53 -1.86 9.99
CA GLN A 205 1.47 -0.61 9.22
C GLN A 205 1.79 -0.81 7.74
N ALA A 206 2.66 -1.77 7.41
CA ALA A 206 3.00 -2.10 6.03
C ALA A 206 2.10 -3.18 5.43
N ALA A 207 1.63 -4.14 6.25
CA ALA A 207 0.90 -5.31 5.78
C ALA A 207 -0.62 -5.10 5.71
N ARG A 208 -1.19 -4.25 6.59
CA ARG A 208 -2.61 -3.97 6.61
C ARG A 208 -2.97 -2.92 5.57
N ILE A 209 -3.99 -3.22 4.77
CA ILE A 209 -4.49 -2.34 3.72
C ILE A 209 -5.98 -2.04 3.90
N PRO A 210 -6.48 -0.89 3.44
CA PRO A 210 -7.91 -0.66 3.31
C PRO A 210 -8.46 -1.54 2.18
N VAL A 211 -9.64 -2.12 2.39
CA VAL A 211 -10.44 -2.79 1.35
C VAL A 211 -11.89 -2.37 1.52
N ILE A 212 -12.48 -1.85 0.44
CA ILE A 212 -13.90 -1.46 0.40
C ILE A 212 -14.53 -2.12 -0.81
N VAL A 213 -15.68 -2.76 -0.61
CA VAL A 213 -16.43 -3.38 -1.70
C VAL A 213 -17.87 -2.87 -1.67
N ALA A 214 -18.35 -2.44 -2.83
CA ALA A 214 -19.76 -2.17 -3.08
C ALA A 214 -20.23 -3.01 -4.26
N ALA A 215 -21.38 -3.66 -4.11
CA ALA A 215 -21.93 -4.50 -5.16
C ALA A 215 -23.47 -4.39 -5.23
N PRO A 216 -24.06 -4.51 -6.43
CA PRO A 216 -25.51 -4.48 -6.62
C PRO A 216 -26.23 -5.45 -5.70
N GLY A 217 -27.28 -4.96 -5.05
CA GLY A 217 -28.12 -5.77 -4.14
C GLY A 217 -27.52 -6.04 -2.76
N ILE A 218 -26.33 -5.51 -2.44
CA ILE A 218 -25.70 -5.66 -1.13
C ILE A 218 -25.81 -4.33 -0.36
N ALA A 219 -26.32 -4.39 0.87
CA ALA A 219 -26.45 -3.20 1.72
C ALA A 219 -25.08 -2.67 2.14
N GLY A 220 -24.81 -1.40 1.86
CA GLY A 220 -23.58 -0.71 2.22
C GLY A 220 -23.49 -0.30 3.71
N GLY A 221 -22.40 0.42 4.06
CA GLY A 221 -22.20 1.01 5.39
C GLY A 221 -21.80 0.02 6.49
N LYS A 222 -21.47 -1.21 6.16
CA LYS A 222 -21.07 -2.25 7.11
C LYS A 222 -19.55 -2.39 7.19
N ARG A 223 -19.06 -2.89 8.32
CA ARG A 223 -17.65 -3.22 8.57
C ARG A 223 -17.52 -4.67 9.01
N THR A 224 -16.38 -5.26 8.76
CA THR A 224 -16.03 -6.62 9.20
C THR A 224 -14.58 -6.67 9.67
N GLU A 225 -14.29 -7.57 10.59
CA GLU A 225 -12.93 -7.92 11.04
C GLU A 225 -12.41 -9.20 10.35
N ALA A 226 -13.12 -9.69 9.35
CA ALA A 226 -12.72 -10.88 8.61
C ALA A 226 -11.35 -10.70 7.95
N LEU A 227 -10.45 -11.65 8.17
CA LEU A 227 -9.11 -11.63 7.57
C LEU A 227 -9.18 -12.07 6.11
N ILE A 228 -8.65 -11.23 5.22
CA ILE A 228 -8.54 -11.50 3.79
C ILE A 228 -7.13 -11.20 3.29
N GLU A 229 -6.78 -11.74 2.16
CA GLU A 229 -5.55 -11.44 1.41
C GLU A 229 -5.91 -10.77 0.07
N THR A 230 -5.01 -10.00 -0.50
CA THR A 230 -5.23 -9.38 -1.83
C THR A 230 -5.50 -10.43 -2.93
N ALA A 231 -4.96 -11.64 -2.77
CA ALA A 231 -5.25 -12.78 -3.65
C ALA A 231 -6.74 -13.17 -3.68
N ASP A 232 -7.50 -12.84 -2.63
CA ASP A 232 -8.91 -13.17 -2.48
C ASP A 232 -9.83 -12.25 -3.30
N ILE A 233 -9.33 -11.09 -3.73
CA ILE A 233 -10.11 -10.09 -4.49
C ILE A 233 -10.58 -10.67 -5.82
N TYR A 234 -9.68 -11.32 -6.58
CA TYR A 234 -10.03 -11.85 -7.90
C TYR A 234 -11.15 -12.91 -7.86
N PRO A 235 -11.06 -14.00 -7.05
CA PRO A 235 -12.16 -14.94 -6.97
C PRO A 235 -13.45 -14.34 -6.41
N THR A 236 -13.37 -13.33 -5.53
CA THR A 236 -14.54 -12.61 -5.02
C THR A 236 -15.23 -11.82 -6.12
N LEU A 237 -14.49 -11.09 -6.96
CA LEU A 237 -15.06 -10.37 -8.09
C LEU A 237 -15.69 -11.32 -9.11
N ALA A 238 -15.06 -12.47 -9.39
CA ALA A 238 -15.62 -13.46 -10.29
C ALA A 238 -16.96 -14.00 -9.77
N GLU A 239 -17.07 -14.31 -8.47
CA GLU A 239 -18.31 -14.78 -7.85
C GLU A 239 -19.41 -13.70 -7.88
N LEU A 240 -19.08 -12.46 -7.48
CA LEU A 240 -20.03 -11.34 -7.49
C LEU A 240 -20.53 -11.02 -8.92
N ALA A 241 -19.68 -11.17 -9.93
CA ALA A 241 -20.02 -11.01 -11.33
C ALA A 241 -20.71 -12.24 -11.95
N LYS A 242 -20.95 -13.30 -11.16
CA LYS A 242 -21.54 -14.57 -11.61
C LYS A 242 -20.75 -15.23 -12.76
N LEU A 243 -19.43 -15.04 -12.76
CA LEU A 243 -18.53 -15.67 -13.70
C LEU A 243 -18.08 -17.04 -13.16
N PRO A 244 -17.62 -17.94 -14.05
CA PRO A 244 -17.04 -19.20 -13.60
C PRO A 244 -15.90 -18.97 -12.62
N ALA A 245 -15.80 -19.83 -11.58
CA ALA A 245 -14.71 -19.76 -10.62
C ALA A 245 -13.34 -19.82 -11.33
N PRO A 246 -12.43 -18.90 -11.05
CA PRO A 246 -11.12 -18.91 -11.68
C PRO A 246 -10.36 -20.19 -11.27
N ARG A 247 -9.63 -20.74 -12.23
CA ARG A 247 -8.81 -21.94 -12.01
C ARG A 247 -7.39 -21.54 -11.59
N GLN A 248 -6.76 -22.37 -10.79
CA GLN A 248 -5.34 -22.21 -10.39
C GLN A 248 -5.05 -20.87 -9.68
N VAL A 249 -5.92 -20.46 -8.78
CA VAL A 249 -5.73 -19.31 -7.90
C VAL A 249 -5.54 -19.77 -6.45
N ASP A 250 -4.70 -19.06 -5.70
CA ASP A 250 -4.46 -19.32 -4.27
C ASP A 250 -5.50 -18.62 -3.38
N GLY A 251 -6.14 -17.58 -3.91
CA GLY A 251 -7.15 -16.77 -3.22
C GLY A 251 -8.48 -17.51 -3.03
N ARG A 252 -9.25 -17.09 -2.04
CA ARG A 252 -10.58 -17.60 -1.71
C ARG A 252 -11.59 -16.48 -1.70
N SER A 253 -12.76 -16.70 -2.31
CA SER A 253 -13.81 -15.68 -2.30
C SER A 253 -14.29 -15.37 -0.87
N PHE A 254 -14.46 -14.09 -0.60
CA PHE A 254 -15.10 -13.57 0.61
C PHE A 254 -16.46 -12.91 0.32
N ALA A 255 -17.09 -13.21 -0.81
CA ALA A 255 -18.38 -12.64 -1.18
C ALA A 255 -19.47 -12.85 -0.11
N HIS A 256 -19.44 -13.98 0.61
CA HIS A 256 -20.36 -14.29 1.71
C HIS A 256 -20.25 -13.28 2.87
N VAL A 257 -19.08 -12.69 3.12
CA VAL A 257 -18.87 -11.68 4.16
C VAL A 257 -19.59 -10.37 3.82
N LEU A 258 -19.78 -10.07 2.55
CA LEU A 258 -20.53 -8.88 2.14
C LEU A 258 -22.01 -9.00 2.49
N ALA A 259 -22.57 -10.19 2.47
CA ALA A 259 -23.94 -10.47 2.90
C ALA A 259 -24.03 -10.53 4.42
N ASP A 260 -23.10 -11.22 5.08
CA ASP A 260 -23.01 -11.33 6.54
C ASP A 260 -21.61 -10.90 7.03
N PRO A 261 -21.44 -9.63 7.46
CA PRO A 261 -20.16 -9.13 7.97
C PRO A 261 -19.62 -9.82 9.22
N SER A 262 -20.43 -10.63 9.90
CA SER A 262 -20.00 -11.43 11.04
C SER A 262 -19.40 -12.79 10.63
N ALA A 263 -19.58 -13.18 9.37
CA ALA A 263 -19.03 -14.42 8.85
C ALA A 263 -17.50 -14.42 8.85
N SER A 264 -16.91 -15.55 9.16
CA SER A 264 -15.47 -15.73 9.10
C SER A 264 -15.03 -16.13 7.70
N THR A 265 -13.81 -15.74 7.32
CA THR A 265 -13.16 -16.18 6.08
C THR A 265 -12.14 -17.26 6.35
N ARG A 266 -10.98 -16.86 6.86
CA ARG A 266 -9.86 -17.71 7.23
C ARG A 266 -9.36 -17.33 8.63
N GLY A 267 -8.83 -18.27 9.37
CA GLY A 267 -8.32 -18.01 10.72
C GLY A 267 -7.02 -17.21 10.74
N HIS A 268 -6.36 -17.05 9.59
CA HIS A 268 -5.08 -16.36 9.46
C HIS A 268 -4.79 -15.95 8.01
N VAL A 269 -3.88 -15.02 7.85
CA VAL A 269 -3.33 -14.56 6.57
C VAL A 269 -1.80 -14.58 6.60
N ILE A 270 -1.18 -14.66 5.42
CA ILE A 270 0.27 -14.76 5.27
C ILE A 270 0.80 -13.52 4.60
N HIS A 271 1.90 -12.98 5.15
CA HIS A 271 2.69 -11.92 4.55
C HIS A 271 4.15 -12.33 4.47
N VAL A 272 4.85 -11.91 3.41
CA VAL A 272 6.24 -12.31 3.20
C VAL A 272 7.05 -11.08 2.80
N TYR A 273 8.14 -10.81 3.52
CA TYR A 273 9.06 -9.76 3.15
C TYR A 273 10.54 -10.18 3.30
N PRO A 274 11.38 -9.91 2.31
CA PRO A 274 12.79 -10.29 2.35
C PRO A 274 13.66 -9.28 3.10
N ARG A 275 14.85 -9.75 3.50
CA ARG A 275 15.94 -8.96 4.07
C ARG A 275 17.26 -9.29 3.37
N PRO A 276 18.31 -8.47 3.54
CA PRO A 276 19.65 -8.77 3.02
C PRO A 276 20.13 -10.15 3.42
N GLN A 277 21.14 -10.66 2.72
CA GLN A 277 21.75 -11.99 2.94
C GLN A 277 20.82 -13.17 2.67
N GLY A 278 19.72 -12.96 1.93
CA GLY A 278 18.78 -14.01 1.58
C GLY A 278 17.82 -14.43 2.70
N LEU A 279 17.74 -13.66 3.77
CA LEU A 279 16.72 -13.85 4.79
C LEU A 279 15.34 -13.49 4.24
N ILE A 280 14.34 -14.30 4.60
CA ILE A 280 12.94 -14.02 4.29
C ILE A 280 12.13 -14.14 5.58
N GLY A 281 11.38 -13.09 5.89
CA GLY A 281 10.39 -13.09 6.94
C GLY A 281 9.06 -13.57 6.40
N ARG A 282 8.60 -14.75 6.87
CA ARG A 282 7.24 -15.23 6.66
C ARG A 282 6.43 -14.89 7.90
N ALA A 283 5.44 -14.03 7.74
CA ALA A 283 4.53 -13.67 8.82
C ALA A 283 3.20 -14.41 8.69
N ILE A 284 2.71 -14.93 9.80
CA ILE A 284 1.33 -15.40 9.95
C ILE A 284 0.59 -14.44 10.88
N ARG A 285 -0.54 -13.91 10.45
CA ARG A 285 -1.40 -12.98 11.16
C ARG A 285 -2.76 -13.63 11.43
N THR A 286 -3.06 -13.89 12.70
CA THR A 286 -4.39 -14.32 13.18
C THR A 286 -5.18 -13.10 13.68
N ALA A 287 -6.40 -13.26 14.15
CA ALA A 287 -7.17 -12.17 14.74
C ALA A 287 -6.43 -11.49 15.92
N ARG A 288 -5.62 -12.25 16.67
CA ARG A 288 -4.92 -11.75 17.86
C ARG A 288 -3.42 -11.58 17.69
N HIS A 289 -2.74 -12.50 17.01
CA HIS A 289 -1.28 -12.54 17.01
C HIS A 289 -0.69 -12.38 15.63
N ARG A 290 0.53 -11.86 15.57
CA ARG A 290 1.44 -11.98 14.45
C ARG A 290 2.70 -12.68 14.88
N LEU A 291 3.05 -13.76 14.18
CA LEU A 291 4.36 -14.38 14.26
C LEU A 291 5.12 -14.10 12.97
N VAL A 292 6.38 -13.72 13.06
CA VAL A 292 7.30 -13.63 11.91
C VAL A 292 8.42 -14.65 12.10
N GLU A 293 8.58 -15.55 11.13
CA GLU A 293 9.68 -16.51 11.06
C GLU A 293 10.71 -16.00 10.03
N TRP A 294 11.87 -15.60 10.51
CA TRP A 294 12.98 -15.13 9.69
C TRP A 294 13.99 -16.25 9.47
N LYS A 295 14.11 -16.75 8.25
CA LYS A 295 15.14 -17.72 7.89
C LYS A 295 15.48 -17.66 6.40
N LYS A 296 16.58 -18.28 6.00
CA LYS A 296 16.84 -18.53 4.59
C LYS A 296 15.89 -19.60 4.05
N PRO A 297 15.45 -19.50 2.79
CA PRO A 297 14.69 -20.59 2.17
C PRO A 297 15.41 -21.92 2.31
N SER A 298 14.66 -22.96 2.62
CA SER A 298 15.17 -24.34 2.83
C SER A 298 16.13 -24.53 4.03
N ALA A 299 16.39 -23.49 4.83
CA ALA A 299 17.16 -23.65 6.06
C ALA A 299 16.34 -24.43 7.12
N ALA A 300 17.04 -25.11 8.01
CA ALA A 300 16.41 -25.88 9.09
C ALA A 300 15.56 -24.97 9.99
N PRO A 301 14.39 -25.43 10.44
CA PRO A 301 13.46 -24.63 11.26
C PRO A 301 14.08 -24.03 12.52
N GLU A 302 15.08 -24.70 13.09
CA GLU A 302 15.77 -24.29 14.31
C GLU A 302 16.67 -23.06 14.09
N THR A 303 17.01 -22.75 12.84
CA THR A 303 17.80 -21.56 12.49
C THR A 303 16.98 -20.29 12.42
N ALA A 304 15.66 -20.40 12.59
CA ALA A 304 14.77 -19.25 12.48
C ALA A 304 14.92 -18.29 13.65
N VAL A 305 15.00 -17.00 13.35
CA VAL A 305 14.82 -15.92 14.33
C VAL A 305 13.34 -15.55 14.32
N LEU A 306 12.74 -15.33 15.49
CA LEU A 306 11.31 -15.19 15.65
C LEU A 306 10.91 -13.85 16.25
N GLU A 307 9.81 -13.32 15.76
CA GLU A 307 9.10 -12.20 16.38
C GLU A 307 7.64 -12.61 16.62
N LEU A 308 7.11 -12.29 17.80
CA LEU A 308 5.71 -12.49 18.15
C LEU A 308 5.12 -11.21 18.72
N TYR A 309 3.97 -10.79 18.22
CA TYR A 309 3.20 -9.63 18.69
C TYR A 309 1.78 -10.04 19.02
N ASP A 310 1.21 -9.47 20.09
CA ASP A 310 -0.16 -9.73 20.57
C ASP A 310 -1.01 -8.46 20.50
N TYR A 311 -1.87 -8.33 19.50
CA TYR A 311 -2.69 -7.13 19.29
C TYR A 311 -3.76 -6.88 20.34
N GLN A 312 -4.03 -7.85 21.22
CA GLN A 312 -4.94 -7.63 22.34
C GLN A 312 -4.28 -6.79 23.44
N SER A 313 -2.99 -6.99 23.68
CA SER A 313 -2.24 -6.28 24.72
C SER A 313 -1.33 -5.18 24.16
N ASP A 314 -0.88 -5.33 22.93
CA ASP A 314 0.09 -4.43 22.27
C ASP A 314 -0.26 -4.22 20.78
N PRO A 315 -1.30 -3.45 20.47
CA PRO A 315 -1.71 -3.20 19.09
C PRO A 315 -0.69 -2.40 18.27
N ALA A 316 0.32 -1.82 18.92
CA ALA A 316 1.37 -1.04 18.29
C ALA A 316 2.66 -1.84 18.04
N GLU A 317 2.68 -3.13 18.32
CA GLU A 317 3.84 -4.01 18.12
C GLU A 317 5.12 -3.44 18.77
N THR A 318 5.03 -3.05 20.06
CA THR A 318 6.13 -2.38 20.76
C THR A 318 7.15 -3.33 21.34
N LYS A 319 6.77 -4.60 21.56
CA LYS A 319 7.62 -5.61 22.21
C LYS A 319 7.47 -6.98 21.54
N ASN A 320 8.59 -7.59 21.20
CA ASN A 320 8.66 -8.97 20.73
C ASN A 320 8.48 -9.95 21.91
N LEU A 321 7.40 -10.71 21.88
CA LEU A 321 7.01 -11.67 22.93
C LEU A 321 7.45 -13.11 22.63
N ALA A 322 8.23 -13.37 21.59
CA ALA A 322 8.56 -14.74 21.16
C ALA A 322 9.27 -15.58 22.23
N ALA A 323 10.11 -14.95 23.06
CA ALA A 323 10.78 -15.64 24.17
C ALA A 323 9.86 -15.85 25.37
N GLU A 324 8.84 -15.01 25.56
CA GLU A 324 7.94 -15.02 26.72
C GLU A 324 6.74 -15.96 26.50
N GLN A 325 6.37 -16.23 25.23
CA GLN A 325 5.19 -17.02 24.85
C GLN A 325 5.55 -18.18 23.90
N PRO A 326 6.42 -19.12 24.30
CA PRO A 326 6.89 -20.19 23.42
C PRO A 326 5.78 -21.14 22.96
N GLU A 327 4.70 -21.28 23.73
CA GLU A 327 3.55 -22.14 23.37
C GLU A 327 2.77 -21.52 22.20
N VAL A 328 2.53 -20.20 22.21
CA VAL A 328 1.88 -19.46 21.13
C VAL A 328 2.74 -19.52 19.86
N VAL A 329 4.06 -19.34 20.02
CA VAL A 329 5.01 -19.50 18.91
C VAL A 329 4.91 -20.90 18.29
N ALA A 330 4.88 -21.97 19.11
CA ALA A 330 4.78 -23.35 18.62
C ALA A 330 3.47 -23.60 17.86
N GLU A 331 2.35 -23.07 18.34
CA GLU A 331 1.05 -23.17 17.68
C GLU A 331 1.07 -22.47 16.32
N LEU A 332 1.50 -21.20 16.29
CA LEU A 332 1.52 -20.42 15.05
C LEU A 332 2.51 -20.97 14.03
N ARG A 333 3.65 -21.53 14.47
CA ARG A 333 4.58 -22.22 13.56
C ARG A 333 3.96 -23.47 12.94
N LYS A 334 3.13 -24.22 13.67
CA LYS A 334 2.38 -25.35 13.09
C LYS A 334 1.44 -24.89 11.98
N LEU A 335 0.72 -23.78 12.20
CA LEU A 335 -0.14 -23.19 11.17
C LEU A 335 0.70 -22.69 9.99
N LEU A 336 1.80 -21.98 10.23
CA LEU A 336 2.68 -21.48 9.18
C LEU A 336 3.28 -22.63 8.34
N ALA A 337 3.56 -23.77 8.93
CA ALA A 337 4.07 -24.95 8.24
C ALA A 337 3.05 -25.59 7.28
N THR A 338 1.76 -25.27 7.38
CA THR A 338 0.75 -25.73 6.40
C THR A 338 0.80 -24.94 5.10
N HIS A 339 1.55 -23.84 5.05
CA HIS A 339 1.74 -23.01 3.87
C HIS A 339 3.08 -23.31 3.19
N PRO A 340 3.19 -23.10 1.87
CA PRO A 340 4.44 -23.28 1.16
C PRO A 340 5.59 -22.46 1.77
N GLU A 341 6.79 -23.02 1.70
CA GLU A 341 8.01 -22.26 2.01
C GLU A 341 8.15 -21.05 1.10
N ALA A 342 8.72 -19.98 1.63
CA ALA A 342 9.07 -18.81 0.83
C ALA A 342 10.14 -19.18 -0.19
N LYS A 343 9.91 -18.82 -1.44
CA LYS A 343 10.90 -19.00 -2.51
C LYS A 343 12.02 -17.98 -2.39
N PRO A 344 13.26 -18.33 -2.78
CA PRO A 344 14.33 -17.35 -2.89
C PRO A 344 13.92 -16.17 -3.77
N GLN A 345 14.35 -14.97 -3.41
CA GLN A 345 14.22 -13.84 -4.34
C GLN A 345 14.91 -14.17 -5.65
N ILE A 346 14.25 -13.89 -6.76
CA ILE A 346 14.88 -13.95 -8.06
C ILE A 346 15.95 -12.86 -8.08
N PRO A 347 17.24 -13.21 -8.27
CA PRO A 347 18.28 -12.20 -8.34
C PRO A 347 17.92 -11.21 -9.44
N ASN A 348 17.95 -9.92 -9.15
CA ASN A 348 17.96 -8.93 -10.21
C ASN A 348 19.10 -9.32 -11.15
N LYS A 349 18.76 -9.69 -12.40
CA LYS A 349 19.80 -9.92 -13.41
C LYS A 349 20.69 -8.70 -13.38
N ALA A 350 21.92 -8.87 -12.91
CA ALA A 350 22.91 -7.82 -12.92
C ALA A 350 22.81 -7.18 -14.31
N LYS A 351 22.57 -5.88 -14.36
CA LYS A 351 22.63 -5.14 -15.61
C LYS A 351 24.02 -5.37 -16.18
N LYS A 352 24.11 -6.27 -17.16
CA LYS A 352 25.32 -6.41 -17.99
C LYS A 352 25.48 -5.17 -18.85
#